data_c0b6f918478bcee4d10e2914502f515e
#
_entry.id   c0b6f918478bcee4d10e2914502f515e
#
_cell.length_a   1.000
_cell.length_b   1.000
_cell.length_c   1.000
_cell.angle_alpha   90.00
_cell.angle_beta   90.00
_cell.angle_gamma   90.00
#
_symmetry.space_group_name_H-M   'P 1'
#
loop_
_entity.id
_entity.type
_entity.pdbx_description
1 polymer ?
#
loop_
_entity_poly.entity_id
_entity_poly.type
_entity_poly.pdbx_seq_one_letter_code
_entity_poly.pdbx_strand_id
1 'polypeptide(L)'
;MELKIAWFTEGGWSGKIPRNHPDMRNDSAWMHVLDAVHYPIFRIHEVQEQYDLGIVTLPKKNIDHLSQYPLIEHLRKCCKKIAYMQEGPHWYFQDYPLDQQIWFFNTLQEMDLLYVHNESDIQYFKGLTGKECKLMPTLMIEDLISNLPKVERKNIMIGGNFCNWYGGFDSYMVAQELGCPIYIPSMGRKIKGEEQLPNLNHLPYVKWLDWIKELNKFKYGIHLMRTQAAGTFALNCAYLGIPCIGYEGLDTQEKCHPDLTIKLGDLASAKKMLTELETNKDYYKHCSKIAKFNYQQYFSEQIFLNTWKK
;
A
#
# COMPACT_ATOMS: atom_id res chain seq x y z
N MET A 1 29.39 5.90 -7.11
CA MET A 1 29.12 6.22 -5.69
C MET A 1 27.69 5.82 -5.41
N GLU A 2 27.45 5.13 -4.32
CA GLU A 2 26.13 4.77 -3.86
C GLU A 2 25.40 6.03 -3.36
N LEU A 3 24.15 6.22 -3.73
CA LEU A 3 23.35 7.40 -3.40
C LEU A 3 23.04 7.42 -1.90
N LYS A 4 23.45 8.47 -1.18
CA LYS A 4 23.14 8.62 0.24
C LYS A 4 21.73 9.20 0.40
N ILE A 5 20.81 8.41 0.98
CA ILE A 5 19.38 8.75 1.06
C ILE A 5 18.95 8.97 2.50
N ALA A 6 18.24 10.08 2.76
CA ALA A 6 17.43 10.28 3.97
C ALA A 6 15.94 10.11 3.64
N TRP A 7 15.18 9.56 4.58
CA TRP A 7 13.74 9.41 4.45
C TRP A 7 13.03 10.02 5.65
N PHE A 8 12.06 10.89 5.39
CA PHE A 8 11.36 11.67 6.41
C PHE A 8 9.89 11.30 6.44
N THR A 9 9.41 10.78 7.58
CA THR A 9 8.00 10.43 7.79
C THR A 9 7.50 10.92 9.15
N GLU A 10 6.22 10.69 9.45
CA GLU A 10 5.58 11.12 10.69
C GLU A 10 6.24 10.58 11.98
N GLY A 11 6.90 9.43 11.90
CA GLY A 11 7.57 8.88 13.08
C GLY A 11 7.73 7.36 13.05
N GLY A 12 7.95 6.77 14.23
CA GLY A 12 8.03 5.33 14.45
C GLY A 12 9.44 4.79 14.56
N TRP A 13 10.34 5.05 13.65
CA TRP A 13 11.73 4.61 13.70
C TRP A 13 12.67 5.81 13.54
N SER A 14 13.91 5.67 13.97
CA SER A 14 14.98 6.62 13.70
C SER A 14 16.25 5.86 13.34
N GLY A 15 16.90 6.25 12.26
CA GLY A 15 18.07 5.56 11.71
C GLY A 15 17.73 4.52 10.63
N LYS A 16 18.65 3.61 10.33
CA LYS A 16 18.44 2.56 9.33
C LYS A 16 17.43 1.51 9.79
N ILE A 17 16.56 1.09 8.89
CA ILE A 17 15.56 0.05 9.17
C ILE A 17 16.25 -1.32 9.14
N PRO A 18 16.25 -2.09 10.25
CA PRO A 18 16.84 -3.42 10.27
C PRO A 18 15.99 -4.42 9.47
N ARG A 19 16.63 -5.39 8.80
CA ARG A 19 15.93 -6.36 7.94
C ARG A 19 14.85 -7.18 8.68
N ASN A 20 15.00 -7.39 9.98
CA ASN A 20 14.02 -8.11 10.80
C ASN A 20 12.91 -7.22 11.38
N HIS A 21 12.74 -6.01 10.88
CA HIS A 21 11.66 -5.14 11.33
C HIS A 21 10.29 -5.80 11.07
N PRO A 22 9.35 -5.77 12.02
CA PRO A 22 8.09 -6.52 11.93
C PRO A 22 7.11 -6.02 10.85
N ASP A 23 7.31 -4.81 10.33
CA ASP A 23 6.49 -4.19 9.29
C ASP A 23 7.31 -3.93 8.01
N MET A 24 7.98 -4.96 7.46
CA MET A 24 8.84 -4.85 6.26
C MET A 24 8.02 -4.83 4.97
N ARG A 25 7.24 -3.78 4.81
CA ARG A 25 6.44 -3.44 3.62
C ARG A 25 6.44 -1.93 3.40
N ASN A 26 6.22 -1.51 2.16
CA ASN A 26 6.15 -0.08 1.76
C ASN A 26 7.31 0.73 2.36
N ASP A 27 7.03 1.77 3.14
CA ASP A 27 8.04 2.69 3.67
C ASP A 27 9.23 1.97 4.31
N SER A 28 8.99 1.02 5.21
CA SER A 28 10.06 0.27 5.87
C SER A 28 10.86 -0.60 4.89
N ALA A 29 10.18 -1.21 3.91
CA ALA A 29 10.84 -2.02 2.89
C ALA A 29 11.65 -1.16 1.93
N TRP A 30 11.09 -0.04 1.45
CA TRP A 30 11.82 0.90 0.60
C TRP A 30 13.04 1.47 1.31
N MET A 31 12.89 1.96 2.54
CA MET A 31 14.01 2.48 3.33
C MET A 31 15.10 1.43 3.53
N HIS A 32 14.71 0.18 3.82
CA HIS A 32 15.67 -0.90 4.01
C HIS A 32 16.44 -1.22 2.73
N VAL A 33 15.72 -1.44 1.62
CA VAL A 33 16.32 -1.85 0.32
C VAL A 33 17.18 -0.75 -0.29
N LEU A 34 16.81 0.52 -0.04
CA LEU A 34 17.56 1.70 -0.50
C LEU A 34 18.68 2.14 0.47
N ASP A 35 18.89 1.40 1.54
CA ASP A 35 19.82 1.75 2.62
C ASP A 35 19.60 3.17 3.18
N ALA A 36 18.36 3.65 3.16
CA ALA A 36 18.01 4.99 3.59
C ALA A 36 18.04 5.14 5.10
N VAL A 37 18.43 6.32 5.57
CA VAL A 37 18.37 6.69 6.99
C VAL A 37 17.05 7.40 7.27
N HIS A 38 16.23 6.83 8.15
CA HIS A 38 14.94 7.41 8.53
C HIS A 38 15.08 8.46 9.62
N TYR A 39 14.38 9.55 9.46
CA TYR A 39 14.19 10.61 10.45
C TYR A 39 12.72 10.96 10.63
N PRO A 40 12.25 11.19 11.87
CA PRO A 40 10.95 11.80 12.10
C PRO A 40 10.88 13.20 11.46
N ILE A 41 9.84 13.48 10.70
CA ILE A 41 9.70 14.70 9.90
C ILE A 41 9.85 16.00 10.73
N PHE A 42 9.33 16.00 11.96
CA PHE A 42 9.45 17.17 12.87
C PHE A 42 10.84 17.34 13.52
N ARG A 43 11.77 16.41 13.26
CA ARG A 43 13.14 16.44 13.75
C ARG A 43 14.17 16.69 12.63
N ILE A 44 13.75 17.14 11.47
CA ILE A 44 14.67 17.41 10.33
C ILE A 44 15.73 18.44 10.72
N HIS A 45 15.39 19.43 11.55
CA HIS A 45 16.32 20.47 12.04
C HIS A 45 17.49 19.89 12.86
N GLU A 46 17.40 18.66 13.36
CA GLU A 46 18.46 17.96 14.10
C GLU A 46 19.45 17.24 13.17
N VAL A 47 19.14 17.11 11.87
CA VAL A 47 19.98 16.37 10.91
C VAL A 47 21.23 17.17 10.60
N GLN A 48 22.39 16.64 10.99
CA GLN A 48 23.71 17.25 10.76
C GLN A 48 24.40 16.71 9.50
N GLU A 49 23.97 15.55 9.01
CA GLU A 49 24.56 14.89 7.87
C GLU A 49 24.03 15.46 6.54
N GLN A 50 24.85 15.33 5.48
CA GLN A 50 24.44 15.69 4.12
C GLN A 50 24.04 14.44 3.33
N TYR A 51 22.91 14.53 2.62
CA TYR A 51 22.34 13.49 1.79
C TYR A 51 22.25 13.92 0.34
N ASP A 52 22.38 12.97 -0.58
CA ASP A 52 22.19 13.25 -1.99
C ASP A 52 20.71 13.39 -2.36
N LEU A 53 19.84 12.63 -1.64
CA LEU A 53 18.39 12.65 -1.83
C LEU A 53 17.68 12.58 -0.47
N GLY A 54 16.76 13.52 -0.23
CA GLY A 54 15.78 13.44 0.85
C GLY A 54 14.41 13.07 0.31
N ILE A 55 13.82 11.96 0.77
CA ILE A 55 12.47 11.54 0.40
C ILE A 55 11.53 11.86 1.55
N VAL A 56 10.42 12.53 1.27
CA VAL A 56 9.46 12.99 2.27
C VAL A 56 8.10 12.36 2.02
N THR A 57 7.61 11.62 3.00
CA THR A 57 6.21 11.18 3.06
C THR A 57 5.46 12.16 3.97
N LEU A 58 4.63 13.02 3.38
CA LEU A 58 3.85 13.98 4.15
C LEU A 58 2.76 13.26 4.96
N PRO A 59 2.69 13.46 6.28
CA PRO A 59 1.71 12.77 7.12
C PRO A 59 0.29 13.24 6.83
N LYS A 60 -0.68 12.35 7.01
CA LYS A 60 -2.11 12.66 6.92
C LYS A 60 -2.67 13.33 8.16
N LYS A 61 -1.98 13.19 9.28
CA LYS A 61 -2.31 13.84 10.56
C LYS A 61 -1.32 14.94 10.84
N ASN A 62 -1.70 15.84 11.74
CA ASN A 62 -0.85 16.94 12.17
C ASN A 62 -0.41 17.88 11.02
N ILE A 63 -1.20 17.97 9.95
CA ILE A 63 -0.91 18.84 8.82
C ILE A 63 -0.88 20.32 9.24
N ASP A 64 -1.70 20.70 10.22
CA ASP A 64 -1.70 22.06 10.81
C ASP A 64 -0.33 22.45 11.35
N HIS A 65 0.32 21.56 12.08
CA HIS A 65 1.66 21.80 12.59
C HIS A 65 2.70 21.80 11.48
N LEU A 66 2.56 20.89 10.53
CA LEU A 66 3.52 20.76 9.44
C LEU A 66 3.46 21.97 8.49
N SER A 67 2.28 22.54 8.26
CA SER A 67 2.09 23.71 7.42
C SER A 67 2.74 24.99 8.00
N GLN A 68 2.95 25.03 9.30
CA GLN A 68 3.65 26.12 10.01
C GLN A 68 5.14 25.85 10.19
N TYR A 69 5.61 24.63 9.86
CA TYR A 69 7.00 24.24 10.00
C TYR A 69 7.79 24.59 8.73
N PRO A 70 9.01 25.16 8.82
CA PRO A 70 9.82 25.52 7.65
C PRO A 70 10.45 24.27 6.99
N LEU A 71 9.58 23.35 6.56
CA LEU A 71 9.93 22.01 6.06
C LEU A 71 10.96 22.08 4.93
N ILE A 72 10.68 22.86 3.89
CA ILE A 72 11.55 22.94 2.70
C ILE A 72 12.92 23.50 3.05
N GLU A 73 12.96 24.54 3.89
CA GLU A 73 14.22 25.13 4.33
C GLU A 73 15.11 24.10 5.05
N HIS A 74 14.54 23.33 5.97
CA HIS A 74 15.28 22.28 6.69
C HIS A 74 15.72 21.15 5.77
N LEU A 75 14.87 20.70 4.84
CA LEU A 75 15.23 19.68 3.86
C LEU A 75 16.41 20.15 2.97
N ARG A 76 16.35 21.37 2.46
CA ARG A 76 17.41 21.93 1.60
C ARG A 76 18.74 22.16 2.34
N LYS A 77 18.72 22.27 3.67
CA LYS A 77 19.95 22.35 4.48
C LYS A 77 20.69 21.01 4.55
N CYS A 78 19.98 19.88 4.52
CA CYS A 78 20.59 18.57 4.68
C CYS A 78 20.53 17.67 3.44
N CYS A 79 19.82 18.06 2.37
CA CYS A 79 19.65 17.28 1.17
C CYS A 79 19.93 18.08 -0.10
N LYS A 80 20.73 17.51 -1.05
CA LYS A 80 21.01 18.13 -2.35
C LYS A 80 19.78 18.18 -3.24
N LYS A 81 19.00 17.07 -3.25
CA LYS A 81 17.70 16.96 -3.92
C LYS A 81 16.66 16.52 -2.92
N ILE A 82 15.41 16.95 -3.12
CA ILE A 82 14.29 16.56 -2.30
C ILE A 82 13.16 15.98 -3.15
N ALA A 83 12.56 14.89 -2.68
CA ALA A 83 11.48 14.21 -3.36
C ALA A 83 10.28 14.01 -2.44
N TYR A 84 9.10 14.12 -2.98
CA TYR A 84 7.86 13.72 -2.31
C TYR A 84 7.60 12.24 -2.56
N MET A 85 7.15 11.52 -1.53
CA MET A 85 6.56 10.19 -1.67
C MET A 85 5.07 10.25 -1.34
N GLN A 86 4.24 9.80 -2.26
CA GLN A 86 2.79 9.76 -2.09
C GLN A 86 2.39 8.94 -0.86
N GLU A 87 1.47 9.50 -0.06
CA GLU A 87 0.82 8.82 1.06
C GLU A 87 -0.68 8.68 0.79
N GLY A 88 -1.14 7.46 0.53
CA GLY A 88 -2.55 7.18 0.20
C GLY A 88 -2.96 7.63 -1.21
N PRO A 89 -4.26 7.87 -1.48
CA PRO A 89 -4.73 8.26 -2.79
C PRO A 89 -4.33 9.70 -3.14
N HIS A 90 -4.16 9.97 -4.43
CA HIS A 90 -3.75 11.27 -4.93
C HIS A 90 -4.68 12.43 -4.52
N TRP A 91 -5.97 12.16 -4.35
CA TRP A 91 -6.98 13.16 -3.96
C TRP A 91 -7.05 13.43 -2.45
N TYR A 92 -6.31 12.69 -1.62
CA TYR A 92 -6.47 12.72 -0.16
C TYR A 92 -6.35 14.14 0.44
N PHE A 93 -5.43 14.96 -0.07
CA PHE A 93 -5.22 16.32 0.43
C PHE A 93 -6.41 17.25 0.15
N GLN A 94 -7.32 16.89 -0.76
CA GLN A 94 -8.52 17.69 -1.07
C GLN A 94 -9.55 17.68 0.06
N ASP A 95 -9.42 16.76 1.01
CA ASP A 95 -10.25 16.74 2.23
C ASP A 95 -9.76 17.74 3.31
N TYR A 96 -8.60 18.40 3.09
CA TYR A 96 -8.05 19.39 4.02
C TYR A 96 -8.72 20.77 3.84
N PRO A 97 -8.66 21.65 4.87
CA PRO A 97 -8.96 23.07 4.69
C PRO A 97 -8.19 23.69 3.53
N LEU A 98 -8.74 24.70 2.87
CA LEU A 98 -8.21 25.24 1.62
C LEU A 98 -6.77 25.78 1.76
N ASP A 99 -6.47 26.43 2.88
CA ASP A 99 -5.11 26.92 3.19
C ASP A 99 -4.08 25.79 3.26
N GLN A 100 -4.47 24.64 3.82
CA GLN A 100 -3.64 23.43 3.86
C GLN A 100 -3.50 22.76 2.49
N GLN A 101 -4.56 22.78 1.67
CA GLN A 101 -4.47 22.30 0.28
C GLN A 101 -3.48 23.16 -0.52
N ILE A 102 -3.52 24.49 -0.35
CA ILE A 102 -2.59 25.41 -0.98
C ILE A 102 -1.17 25.18 -0.49
N TRP A 103 -0.98 25.02 0.82
CA TRP A 103 0.32 24.69 1.40
C TRP A 103 0.86 23.36 0.84
N PHE A 104 0.03 22.33 0.76
CA PHE A 104 0.42 21.03 0.21
C PHE A 104 0.87 21.17 -1.25
N PHE A 105 0.09 21.86 -2.08
CA PHE A 105 0.44 22.14 -3.47
C PHE A 105 1.77 22.90 -3.57
N ASN A 106 1.95 23.97 -2.81
CA ASN A 106 3.20 24.75 -2.81
C ASN A 106 4.38 23.88 -2.37
N THR A 107 4.20 23.02 -1.38
CA THR A 107 5.22 22.05 -0.95
C THR A 107 5.61 21.11 -2.09
N LEU A 108 4.66 20.59 -2.86
CA LEU A 108 4.96 19.76 -4.05
C LEU A 108 5.73 20.56 -5.12
N GLN A 109 5.44 21.85 -5.30
CA GLN A 109 6.14 22.71 -6.25
C GLN A 109 7.62 22.94 -5.88
N GLU A 110 7.98 22.82 -4.62
CA GLU A 110 9.37 22.93 -4.15
C GLU A 110 10.16 21.62 -4.27
N MET A 111 9.49 20.48 -4.52
CA MET A 111 10.17 19.20 -4.70
C MET A 111 10.86 19.12 -6.06
N ASP A 112 12.00 18.43 -6.13
CA ASP A 112 12.71 18.18 -7.38
C ASP A 112 12.11 17.00 -8.15
N LEU A 113 11.44 16.06 -7.44
CA LEU A 113 10.90 14.82 -7.97
C LEU A 113 9.71 14.36 -7.13
N LEU A 114 8.75 13.69 -7.76
CA LEU A 114 7.62 13.08 -7.07
C LEU A 114 7.62 11.56 -7.30
N TYR A 115 7.41 10.79 -6.23
CA TYR A 115 7.19 9.36 -6.29
C TYR A 115 5.74 9.01 -5.98
N VAL A 116 5.18 8.08 -6.75
CA VAL A 116 3.78 7.65 -6.65
C VAL A 116 3.66 6.13 -6.65
N HIS A 117 2.52 5.61 -6.17
CA HIS A 117 2.28 4.18 -6.02
C HIS A 117 1.84 3.48 -7.30
N ASN A 118 1.02 4.15 -8.12
CA ASN A 118 0.39 3.57 -9.29
C ASN A 118 0.71 4.38 -10.56
N GLU A 119 0.74 3.73 -11.69
CA GLU A 119 0.99 4.39 -12.99
C GLU A 119 -0.06 5.48 -13.30
N SER A 120 -1.31 5.27 -12.87
CA SER A 120 -2.38 6.27 -13.01
C SER A 120 -2.10 7.56 -12.25
N ASP A 121 -1.43 7.50 -11.10
CA ASP A 121 -1.11 8.67 -10.28
C ASP A 121 -0.02 9.56 -10.92
N ILE A 122 0.82 9.00 -11.79
CA ILE A 122 1.85 9.75 -12.52
C ILE A 122 1.23 10.90 -13.31
N GLN A 123 0.15 10.61 -14.06
CA GLN A 123 -0.51 11.62 -14.88
C GLN A 123 -1.15 12.72 -14.03
N TYR A 124 -1.74 12.34 -12.90
CA TYR A 124 -2.35 13.29 -11.98
C TYR A 124 -1.31 14.28 -11.42
N PHE A 125 -0.24 13.76 -10.78
CA PHE A 125 0.76 14.62 -10.15
C PHE A 125 1.58 15.41 -11.16
N LYS A 126 1.88 14.83 -12.32
CA LYS A 126 2.54 15.55 -13.43
C LYS A 126 1.65 16.67 -13.97
N GLY A 127 0.34 16.43 -14.13
CA GLY A 127 -0.63 17.44 -14.55
C GLY A 127 -0.80 18.55 -13.52
N LEU A 128 -0.82 18.21 -12.22
CA LEU A 128 -0.96 19.16 -11.13
C LEU A 128 0.27 20.06 -10.97
N THR A 129 1.48 19.50 -11.09
CA THR A 129 2.71 20.21 -10.68
C THR A 129 3.65 20.54 -11.83
N GLY A 130 3.54 19.91 -12.98
CA GLY A 130 4.53 19.99 -14.07
C GLY A 130 5.88 19.31 -13.76
N LYS A 131 6.01 18.67 -12.59
CA LYS A 131 7.26 18.05 -12.12
C LYS A 131 7.48 16.67 -12.70
N GLU A 132 8.73 16.18 -12.68
CA GLU A 132 9.04 14.80 -12.93
C GLU A 132 8.36 13.91 -11.87
N CYS A 133 7.64 12.89 -12.32
CA CYS A 133 6.92 11.96 -11.47
C CYS A 133 7.31 10.52 -11.85
N LYS A 134 7.76 9.73 -10.89
CA LYS A 134 8.21 8.36 -11.06
C LYS A 134 7.39 7.38 -10.23
N LEU A 135 7.26 6.17 -10.76
CA LEU A 135 6.65 5.08 -10.01
C LEU A 135 7.60 4.59 -8.89
N MET A 136 7.07 4.48 -7.68
CA MET A 136 7.67 3.75 -6.55
C MET A 136 6.76 2.56 -6.25
N PRO A 137 7.01 1.38 -6.86
CA PRO A 137 6.11 0.23 -6.71
C PRO A 137 5.98 -0.20 -5.25
N THR A 138 4.81 -0.69 -4.90
CA THR A 138 4.60 -1.35 -3.60
C THR A 138 5.63 -2.46 -3.41
N LEU A 139 6.25 -2.51 -2.24
CA LEU A 139 7.33 -3.45 -1.91
C LEU A 139 7.06 -4.15 -0.58
N MET A 140 7.50 -5.40 -0.49
CA MET A 140 7.63 -6.15 0.76
C MET A 140 8.89 -7.00 0.71
N ILE A 141 9.48 -7.30 1.87
CA ILE A 141 10.70 -8.12 1.97
C ILE A 141 10.30 -9.59 2.04
N GLU A 142 10.41 -10.26 0.90
CA GLU A 142 9.84 -11.61 0.68
C GLU A 142 10.61 -12.74 1.37
N ASP A 143 11.90 -12.61 1.60
CA ASP A 143 12.68 -13.65 2.29
C ASP A 143 12.25 -13.85 3.76
N LEU A 144 11.73 -12.81 4.42
CA LEU A 144 11.17 -12.90 5.78
C LEU A 144 9.92 -13.80 5.87
N ILE A 145 9.28 -14.03 4.74
CA ILE A 145 8.04 -14.81 4.62
C ILE A 145 8.18 -16.02 3.68
N SER A 146 9.41 -16.33 3.25
CA SER A 146 9.70 -17.44 2.32
C SER A 146 9.38 -18.82 2.89
N ASN A 147 9.49 -19.00 4.22
CA ASN A 147 9.36 -20.26 4.92
C ASN A 147 7.98 -20.43 5.61
N LEU A 148 6.92 -19.85 5.04
CA LEU A 148 5.58 -20.05 5.57
C LEU A 148 5.13 -21.51 5.47
N PRO A 149 4.48 -22.05 6.52
CA PRO A 149 3.99 -23.43 6.50
C PRO A 149 2.91 -23.60 5.44
N LYS A 150 2.88 -24.78 4.82
CA LYS A 150 1.74 -25.20 4.00
C LYS A 150 0.55 -25.45 4.92
N VAL A 151 -0.54 -24.76 4.66
CA VAL A 151 -1.79 -24.86 5.42
C VAL A 151 -2.95 -25.15 4.49
N GLU A 152 -3.96 -25.84 4.99
CA GLU A 152 -5.24 -25.95 4.30
C GLU A 152 -5.94 -24.59 4.36
N ARG A 153 -6.22 -24.01 3.19
CA ARG A 153 -6.86 -22.70 3.07
C ARG A 153 -8.37 -22.83 3.05
N LYS A 154 -9.03 -22.04 3.88
CA LYS A 154 -10.50 -21.96 4.00
C LYS A 154 -10.94 -20.53 4.12
N ASN A 155 -12.23 -20.30 3.92
CA ASN A 155 -12.87 -19.01 4.16
C ASN A 155 -12.38 -17.83 3.30
N ILE A 156 -12.94 -16.66 3.57
CA ILE A 156 -12.68 -15.43 2.82
C ILE A 156 -12.04 -14.39 3.76
N MET A 157 -11.00 -13.72 3.27
CA MET A 157 -10.47 -12.51 3.86
C MET A 157 -10.88 -11.31 3.03
N ILE A 158 -11.54 -10.32 3.62
CA ILE A 158 -11.77 -9.03 2.98
C ILE A 158 -10.65 -8.06 3.36
N GLY A 159 -10.14 -7.30 2.39
CA GLY A 159 -8.87 -6.57 2.51
C GLY A 159 -8.91 -5.28 3.31
N GLY A 160 -10.08 -4.75 3.60
CA GLY A 160 -10.24 -3.47 4.28
C GLY A 160 -11.42 -3.45 5.24
N ASN A 161 -11.45 -2.44 6.12
CA ASN A 161 -12.57 -2.21 7.02
C ASN A 161 -13.77 -1.54 6.29
N PHE A 162 -14.86 -1.30 7.02
CA PHE A 162 -16.08 -0.67 6.48
C PHE A 162 -16.00 0.85 6.29
N CYS A 163 -14.84 1.48 6.52
CA CYS A 163 -14.65 2.87 6.12
C CYS A 163 -14.85 3.03 4.61
N ASN A 164 -15.47 4.12 4.20
CA ASN A 164 -15.90 4.38 2.83
C ASN A 164 -14.81 4.10 1.77
N TRP A 165 -13.60 4.54 2.03
CA TRP A 165 -12.48 4.39 1.09
C TRP A 165 -11.87 2.99 0.99
N TYR A 166 -12.12 2.10 1.95
CA TYR A 166 -11.58 0.72 1.92
C TYR A 166 -12.52 -0.31 1.29
N GLY A 167 -13.76 0.06 0.95
CA GLY A 167 -14.71 -0.82 0.27
C GLY A 167 -15.10 -2.07 1.05
N GLY A 168 -15.03 -2.04 2.37
CA GLY A 168 -15.36 -3.19 3.22
C GLY A 168 -16.79 -3.65 3.07
N PHE A 169 -17.76 -2.73 2.90
CA PHE A 169 -19.16 -3.08 2.69
C PHE A 169 -19.35 -3.83 1.35
N ASP A 170 -18.82 -3.29 0.25
CA ASP A 170 -18.91 -3.93 -1.08
C ASP A 170 -18.24 -5.32 -1.06
N SER A 171 -17.06 -5.41 -0.44
CA SER A 171 -16.33 -6.67 -0.27
C SER A 171 -17.11 -7.70 0.54
N TYR A 172 -17.75 -7.26 1.63
CA TYR A 172 -18.60 -8.12 2.46
C TYR A 172 -19.82 -8.62 1.70
N MET A 173 -20.52 -7.74 0.97
CA MET A 173 -21.69 -8.11 0.17
C MET A 173 -21.37 -9.12 -0.94
N VAL A 174 -20.18 -9.06 -1.51
CA VAL A 174 -19.69 -10.08 -2.46
C VAL A 174 -19.33 -11.38 -1.72
N ALA A 175 -18.66 -11.29 -0.58
CA ALA A 175 -18.25 -12.46 0.20
C ALA A 175 -19.43 -13.30 0.71
N GLN A 176 -20.59 -12.68 0.96
CA GLN A 176 -21.82 -13.40 1.38
C GLN A 176 -22.30 -14.43 0.36
N GLU A 177 -21.88 -14.34 -0.90
CA GLU A 177 -22.29 -15.28 -1.96
C GLU A 177 -21.96 -16.75 -1.66
N LEU A 178 -20.89 -17.00 -0.91
CA LEU A 178 -20.49 -18.38 -0.55
C LEU A 178 -21.07 -18.88 0.77
N GLY A 179 -21.72 -18.04 1.58
CA GLY A 179 -22.28 -18.43 2.88
C GLY A 179 -21.26 -18.94 3.91
N CYS A 180 -19.96 -18.80 3.65
CA CYS A 180 -18.89 -19.23 4.56
C CYS A 180 -18.44 -18.10 5.49
N PRO A 181 -17.67 -18.40 6.56
CA PRO A 181 -17.10 -17.39 7.43
C PRO A 181 -16.25 -16.36 6.67
N ILE A 182 -16.48 -15.08 6.95
CA ILE A 182 -15.78 -13.93 6.38
C ILE A 182 -14.93 -13.32 7.48
N TYR A 183 -13.71 -12.97 7.16
CA TYR A 183 -12.78 -12.36 8.10
C TYR A 183 -12.33 -10.98 7.61
N ILE A 184 -12.09 -10.09 8.56
CA ILE A 184 -11.65 -8.72 8.31
C ILE A 184 -10.45 -8.39 9.21
N PRO A 185 -9.41 -7.71 8.70
CA PRO A 185 -8.28 -7.28 9.53
C PRO A 185 -8.68 -6.15 10.47
N SER A 186 -8.12 -6.15 11.67
CA SER A 186 -8.21 -4.98 12.54
C SER A 186 -7.29 -3.88 12.02
N MET A 187 -7.87 -2.74 11.63
CA MET A 187 -7.15 -1.56 11.13
C MET A 187 -7.24 -0.36 12.09
N GLY A 188 -7.51 -0.62 13.37
CA GLY A 188 -7.67 0.41 14.39
C GLY A 188 -8.92 1.29 14.24
N ARG A 189 -9.80 0.98 13.25
CA ARG A 189 -11.07 1.67 13.00
C ARG A 189 -12.15 0.64 12.83
N LYS A 190 -13.28 0.85 13.49
CA LYS A 190 -14.45 -0.02 13.43
C LYS A 190 -15.69 0.86 13.33
N ILE A 191 -16.60 0.55 12.41
CA ILE A 191 -17.88 1.22 12.32
C ILE A 191 -18.84 0.56 13.31
N LYS A 192 -19.64 1.36 14.01
CA LYS A 192 -20.64 0.85 14.95
C LYS A 192 -21.59 -0.14 14.26
N GLY A 193 -21.73 -1.31 14.84
CA GLY A 193 -22.61 -2.36 14.34
C GLY A 193 -21.94 -3.39 13.39
N GLU A 194 -20.67 -3.24 13.03
CA GLU A 194 -19.97 -4.25 12.23
C GLU A 194 -20.03 -5.65 12.87
N GLU A 195 -19.98 -5.73 14.20
CA GLU A 195 -20.05 -6.97 14.97
C GLU A 195 -21.40 -7.70 14.87
N GLN A 196 -22.43 -7.04 14.35
CA GLN A 196 -23.76 -7.62 14.17
C GLN A 196 -23.94 -8.25 12.78
N LEU A 197 -22.96 -8.06 11.88
CA LEU A 197 -23.04 -8.60 10.53
C LEU A 197 -22.88 -10.12 10.53
N PRO A 198 -23.77 -10.86 9.85
CA PRO A 198 -23.70 -12.31 9.80
C PRO A 198 -22.38 -12.82 9.22
N ASN A 199 -21.83 -13.88 9.81
CA ASN A 199 -20.61 -14.53 9.36
C ASN A 199 -19.34 -13.66 9.37
N LEU A 200 -19.37 -12.40 9.85
CA LEU A 200 -18.21 -11.49 9.89
C LEU A 200 -17.42 -11.69 11.18
N ASN A 201 -16.13 -11.98 11.03
CA ASN A 201 -15.19 -12.20 12.11
C ASN A 201 -14.05 -11.17 12.05
N HIS A 202 -13.81 -10.46 13.14
CA HIS A 202 -12.73 -9.49 13.23
C HIS A 202 -11.47 -10.15 13.76
N LEU A 203 -10.36 -10.05 13.02
CA LEU A 203 -9.04 -10.45 13.51
C LEU A 203 -8.47 -9.39 14.45
N PRO A 204 -7.64 -9.78 15.43
CA PRO A 204 -6.91 -8.83 16.25
C PRO A 204 -5.90 -8.04 15.40
N TYR A 205 -5.50 -6.85 15.87
CA TYR A 205 -4.39 -6.13 15.26
C TYR A 205 -3.09 -6.90 15.46
N VAL A 206 -2.39 -7.15 14.37
CA VAL A 206 -1.08 -7.80 14.37
C VAL A 206 -0.11 -7.07 13.43
N LYS A 207 1.18 -7.21 13.67
CA LYS A 207 2.22 -6.69 12.78
C LYS A 207 2.26 -7.45 11.46
N TRP A 208 2.84 -6.85 10.43
CA TRP A 208 2.79 -7.38 9.06
C TRP A 208 3.30 -8.83 8.95
N LEU A 209 4.39 -9.21 9.61
CA LEU A 209 4.89 -10.60 9.58
C LEU A 209 3.86 -11.61 10.10
N ASP A 210 3.15 -11.28 11.18
CA ASP A 210 2.10 -12.14 11.72
C ASP A 210 0.82 -12.06 10.88
N TRP A 211 0.53 -10.88 10.32
CA TRP A 211 -0.54 -10.72 9.37
C TRP A 211 -0.42 -11.65 8.17
N ILE A 212 0.77 -11.77 7.57
CA ILE A 212 1.01 -12.68 6.43
C ILE A 212 0.76 -14.15 6.80
N LYS A 213 1.16 -14.56 8.03
CA LYS A 213 0.86 -15.90 8.53
C LYS A 213 -0.65 -16.14 8.68
N GLU A 214 -1.39 -15.14 9.17
CA GLU A 214 -2.85 -15.21 9.26
C GLU A 214 -3.47 -15.25 7.86
N LEU A 215 -3.09 -14.34 6.97
CA LEU A 215 -3.60 -14.29 5.60
C LEU A 215 -3.37 -15.60 4.84
N ASN A 216 -2.27 -16.30 5.08
CA ASN A 216 -1.96 -17.58 4.43
C ASN A 216 -3.01 -18.69 4.68
N LYS A 217 -3.86 -18.55 5.70
CA LYS A 217 -4.93 -19.53 6.03
C LYS A 217 -6.19 -19.37 5.18
N PHE A 218 -6.31 -18.28 4.41
CA PHE A 218 -7.52 -17.96 3.65
C PHE A 218 -7.45 -18.44 2.21
N LYS A 219 -8.61 -18.88 1.70
CA LYS A 219 -8.74 -19.39 0.35
C LYS A 219 -8.90 -18.27 -0.68
N TYR A 220 -9.64 -17.22 -0.32
CA TYR A 220 -9.94 -16.09 -1.19
C TYR A 220 -9.63 -14.76 -0.50
N GLY A 221 -9.16 -13.80 -1.31
CA GLY A 221 -9.10 -12.38 -0.97
C GLY A 221 -10.18 -11.59 -1.72
N ILE A 222 -10.83 -10.64 -1.06
CA ILE A 222 -11.73 -9.68 -1.71
C ILE A 222 -11.40 -8.29 -1.20
N HIS A 223 -11.06 -7.38 -2.10
CA HIS A 223 -10.71 -6.00 -1.73
C HIS A 223 -11.26 -5.02 -2.75
N LEU A 224 -12.55 -4.72 -2.64
CA LEU A 224 -13.25 -3.78 -3.51
C LEU A 224 -13.00 -2.34 -3.05
N MET A 225 -11.73 -1.97 -2.97
CA MET A 225 -11.28 -0.66 -2.53
C MET A 225 -11.45 0.37 -3.64
N ARG A 226 -12.21 1.44 -3.36
CA ARG A 226 -12.45 2.55 -4.29
C ARG A 226 -11.27 3.54 -4.33
N THR A 227 -10.35 3.39 -3.42
CA THR A 227 -9.21 4.29 -3.22
C THR A 227 -7.96 3.72 -3.86
N GLN A 228 -7.36 4.47 -4.75
CA GLN A 228 -6.08 4.10 -5.37
C GLN A 228 -4.93 4.50 -4.42
N ALA A 229 -4.43 3.52 -3.67
CA ALA A 229 -3.29 3.67 -2.77
C ALA A 229 -2.26 2.58 -3.07
N ALA A 230 -1.38 2.22 -2.14
CA ALA A 230 -0.32 1.24 -2.37
C ALA A 230 -0.76 -0.19 -2.73
N GLY A 231 -2.02 -0.58 -2.46
CA GLY A 231 -2.54 -1.90 -2.85
C GLY A 231 -1.88 -3.10 -2.16
N THR A 232 -1.40 -2.93 -0.94
CA THR A 232 -0.63 -3.95 -0.20
C THR A 232 -1.39 -5.26 0.00
N PHE A 233 -2.72 -5.23 0.16
CA PHE A 233 -3.51 -6.45 0.35
C PHE A 233 -3.47 -7.35 -0.88
N ALA A 234 -3.72 -6.80 -2.08
CA ALA A 234 -3.66 -7.55 -3.33
C ALA A 234 -2.25 -8.13 -3.55
N LEU A 235 -1.20 -7.36 -3.24
CA LEU A 235 0.19 -7.81 -3.32
C LEU A 235 0.48 -8.99 -2.38
N ASN A 236 0.02 -8.91 -1.12
CA ASN A 236 0.17 -10.00 -0.15
C ASN A 236 -0.54 -11.26 -0.62
N CYS A 237 -1.75 -11.13 -1.15
CA CYS A 237 -2.50 -12.24 -1.75
C CYS A 237 -1.74 -12.86 -2.93
N ALA A 238 -1.17 -12.03 -3.81
CA ALA A 238 -0.43 -12.48 -4.97
C ALA A 238 0.81 -13.31 -4.59
N TYR A 239 1.62 -12.81 -3.66
CA TYR A 239 2.77 -13.55 -3.14
C TYR A 239 2.37 -14.93 -2.61
N LEU A 240 1.31 -14.99 -1.81
CA LEU A 240 0.79 -16.23 -1.25
C LEU A 240 0.08 -17.11 -2.30
N GLY A 241 -0.25 -16.57 -3.47
CA GLY A 241 -1.08 -17.25 -4.49
C GLY A 241 -2.53 -17.44 -4.03
N ILE A 242 -3.05 -16.46 -3.32
CA ILE A 242 -4.47 -16.36 -2.96
C ILE A 242 -5.16 -15.55 -4.05
N PRO A 243 -6.12 -16.11 -4.80
CA PRO A 243 -6.91 -15.31 -5.75
C PRO A 243 -7.58 -14.13 -5.03
N CYS A 244 -7.39 -12.93 -5.54
CA CYS A 244 -7.91 -11.69 -4.95
C CYS A 244 -8.78 -10.95 -5.95
N ILE A 245 -10.06 -10.78 -5.64
CA ILE A 245 -11.00 -9.96 -6.43
C ILE A 245 -10.89 -8.52 -5.98
N GLY A 246 -10.71 -7.60 -6.92
CA GLY A 246 -10.58 -6.18 -6.62
C GLY A 246 -11.00 -5.27 -7.76
N TYR A 247 -11.16 -3.97 -7.48
CA TYR A 247 -11.42 -2.97 -8.49
C TYR A 247 -10.15 -2.61 -9.28
N GLU A 248 -10.34 -2.18 -10.52
CA GLU A 248 -9.31 -1.54 -11.35
C GLU A 248 -8.76 -0.26 -10.70
N GLY A 249 -7.59 0.21 -11.15
CA GLY A 249 -6.92 1.42 -10.68
C GLY A 249 -5.80 1.21 -9.69
N LEU A 250 -5.59 -0.03 -9.21
CA LEU A 250 -4.44 -0.40 -8.40
C LEU A 250 -3.48 -1.27 -9.20
N ASP A 251 -2.25 -0.83 -9.40
CA ASP A 251 -1.23 -1.60 -10.13
C ASP A 251 -1.05 -3.01 -9.58
N THR A 252 -1.10 -3.17 -8.25
CA THR A 252 -0.97 -4.48 -7.61
C THR A 252 -2.15 -5.41 -7.91
N GLN A 253 -3.36 -4.88 -8.04
CA GLN A 253 -4.53 -5.64 -8.42
C GLN A 253 -4.50 -6.00 -9.90
N GLU A 254 -4.35 -5.00 -10.77
CA GLU A 254 -4.41 -5.19 -12.21
C GLU A 254 -3.29 -6.10 -12.74
N LYS A 255 -2.07 -5.88 -12.25
CA LYS A 255 -0.90 -6.67 -12.70
C LYS A 255 -0.87 -8.06 -12.07
N CYS A 256 -1.21 -8.21 -10.79
CA CYS A 256 -1.12 -9.52 -10.12
C CYS A 256 -2.37 -10.39 -10.31
N HIS A 257 -3.56 -9.78 -10.41
CA HIS A 257 -4.84 -10.50 -10.49
C HIS A 257 -5.67 -10.07 -11.71
N PRO A 258 -5.12 -10.11 -12.94
CA PRO A 258 -5.80 -9.54 -14.13
C PRO A 258 -7.18 -10.16 -14.38
N ASP A 259 -7.33 -11.48 -14.19
CA ASP A 259 -8.60 -12.20 -14.40
C ASP A 259 -9.63 -11.98 -13.27
N LEU A 260 -9.24 -11.30 -12.19
CA LEU A 260 -10.05 -11.00 -11.00
C LEU A 260 -10.17 -9.49 -10.74
N THR A 261 -9.84 -8.69 -11.73
CA THR A 261 -9.97 -7.22 -11.69
C THR A 261 -11.26 -6.83 -12.38
N ILE A 262 -12.06 -6.01 -11.71
CA ILE A 262 -13.37 -5.56 -12.18
C ILE A 262 -13.48 -4.04 -12.18
N LYS A 263 -14.42 -3.51 -12.98
CA LYS A 263 -14.75 -2.09 -12.98
C LYS A 263 -15.35 -1.65 -11.64
N LEU A 264 -15.10 -0.41 -11.29
CA LEU A 264 -15.67 0.19 -10.08
C LEU A 264 -17.20 0.03 -10.05
N GLY A 265 -17.71 -0.59 -8.98
CA GLY A 265 -19.14 -0.79 -8.74
C GLY A 265 -19.74 -2.05 -9.39
N ASP A 266 -18.98 -2.82 -10.17
CA ASP A 266 -19.48 -4.07 -10.79
C ASP A 266 -19.48 -5.26 -9.82
N LEU A 267 -20.38 -5.19 -8.83
CA LEU A 267 -20.52 -6.26 -7.84
C LEU A 267 -21.06 -7.56 -8.43
N ALA A 268 -21.80 -7.49 -9.53
CA ALA A 268 -22.34 -8.68 -10.18
C ALA A 268 -21.22 -9.55 -10.77
N SER A 269 -20.27 -8.93 -11.45
CA SER A 269 -19.07 -9.62 -11.95
C SER A 269 -18.22 -10.17 -10.80
N ALA A 270 -18.06 -9.42 -9.71
CA ALA A 270 -17.32 -9.90 -8.54
C ALA A 270 -17.93 -11.17 -7.94
N LYS A 271 -19.25 -11.22 -7.77
CA LYS A 271 -19.99 -12.41 -7.26
C LYS A 271 -19.83 -13.59 -8.19
N LYS A 272 -19.98 -13.37 -9.51
CA LYS A 272 -19.78 -14.42 -10.52
C LYS A 272 -18.36 -15.00 -10.45
N MET A 273 -17.34 -14.15 -10.38
CA MET A 273 -15.94 -14.58 -10.26
C MET A 273 -15.70 -15.39 -8.98
N LEU A 274 -16.26 -14.95 -7.85
CA LEU A 274 -16.13 -15.68 -6.57
C LEU A 274 -16.78 -17.07 -6.64
N THR A 275 -17.96 -17.16 -7.23
CA THR A 275 -18.65 -18.44 -7.46
C THR A 275 -17.85 -19.36 -8.40
N GLU A 276 -17.25 -18.79 -9.45
CA GLU A 276 -16.40 -19.55 -10.37
C GLU A 276 -15.13 -20.06 -9.69
N LEU A 277 -14.48 -19.24 -8.88
CA LEU A 277 -13.32 -19.66 -8.06
C LEU A 277 -13.66 -20.81 -7.10
N GLU A 278 -14.89 -20.87 -6.56
CA GLU A 278 -15.34 -21.95 -5.67
C GLU A 278 -15.67 -23.23 -6.44
N THR A 279 -16.36 -23.11 -7.56
CA THR A 279 -16.91 -24.27 -8.30
C THR A 279 -15.95 -24.85 -9.34
N ASN A 280 -15.01 -24.03 -9.86
CA ASN A 280 -14.06 -24.41 -10.90
C ASN A 280 -12.63 -24.46 -10.35
N LYS A 281 -12.19 -25.68 -9.99
CA LYS A 281 -10.84 -25.91 -9.42
C LYS A 281 -9.71 -25.49 -10.36
N ASP A 282 -9.90 -25.61 -11.67
CA ASP A 282 -8.84 -25.27 -12.63
C ASP A 282 -8.74 -23.74 -12.82
N TYR A 283 -9.87 -23.04 -12.79
CA TYR A 283 -9.87 -21.58 -12.74
C TYR A 283 -9.19 -21.05 -11.46
N TYR A 284 -9.51 -21.63 -10.29
CA TYR A 284 -8.82 -21.27 -9.04
C TYR A 284 -7.30 -21.46 -9.16
N LYS A 285 -6.83 -22.62 -9.65
CA LYS A 285 -5.41 -22.92 -9.82
C LYS A 285 -4.75 -21.95 -10.81
N HIS A 286 -5.43 -21.63 -11.90
CA HIS A 286 -4.98 -20.65 -12.89
C HIS A 286 -4.76 -19.29 -12.24
N CYS A 287 -5.78 -18.70 -11.60
CA CYS A 287 -5.69 -17.41 -10.93
C CYS A 287 -4.60 -17.38 -9.85
N SER A 288 -4.49 -18.44 -9.05
CA SER A 288 -3.45 -18.58 -8.03
C SER A 288 -2.03 -18.60 -8.63
N LYS A 289 -1.84 -19.32 -9.74
CA LYS A 289 -0.55 -19.39 -10.44
C LYS A 289 -0.16 -18.07 -11.09
N ILE A 290 -1.12 -17.43 -11.77
CA ILE A 290 -0.91 -16.12 -12.40
C ILE A 290 -0.53 -15.08 -11.35
N ALA A 291 -1.24 -15.03 -10.22
CA ALA A 291 -0.95 -14.09 -9.15
C ALA A 291 0.50 -14.20 -8.65
N LYS A 292 0.96 -15.42 -8.36
CA LYS A 292 2.36 -15.66 -7.94
C LYS A 292 3.38 -15.29 -9.02
N PHE A 293 3.12 -15.69 -10.25
CA PHE A 293 4.00 -15.42 -11.37
C PHE A 293 4.13 -13.91 -11.58
N ASN A 294 3.02 -13.19 -11.60
CA ASN A 294 2.99 -11.75 -11.82
C ASN A 294 3.60 -10.96 -10.64
N TYR A 295 3.43 -11.45 -9.39
CA TYR A 295 4.18 -10.89 -8.27
C TYR A 295 5.68 -10.90 -8.55
N GLN A 296 6.24 -12.03 -8.95
CA GLN A 296 7.67 -12.15 -9.25
C GLN A 296 8.11 -11.29 -10.44
N GLN A 297 7.24 -11.11 -11.44
CA GLN A 297 7.55 -10.33 -12.64
C GLN A 297 7.50 -8.81 -12.42
N TYR A 298 6.66 -8.33 -11.50
CA TYR A 298 6.37 -6.90 -11.37
C TYR A 298 6.74 -6.30 -10.00
N PHE A 299 6.74 -7.09 -8.93
CA PHE A 299 6.80 -6.56 -7.57
C PHE A 299 7.85 -7.21 -6.66
N SER A 300 8.68 -8.13 -7.16
CA SER A 300 9.77 -8.70 -6.36
C SER A 300 10.81 -7.64 -5.99
N GLU A 301 11.54 -7.86 -4.90
CA GLU A 301 12.62 -6.98 -4.43
C GLU A 301 13.65 -6.71 -5.55
N GLN A 302 13.97 -7.73 -6.35
CA GLN A 302 14.90 -7.59 -7.47
C GLN A 302 14.37 -6.67 -8.58
N ILE A 303 13.08 -6.76 -8.90
CA ILE A 303 12.44 -5.88 -9.89
C ILE A 303 12.42 -4.44 -9.39
N PHE A 304 12.09 -4.24 -8.11
CA PHE A 304 12.14 -2.92 -7.49
C PHE A 304 13.53 -2.28 -7.63
N LEU A 305 14.59 -2.99 -7.25
CA LEU A 305 15.97 -2.50 -7.36
C LEU A 305 16.38 -2.18 -8.81
N ASN A 306 15.94 -2.99 -9.77
CA ASN A 306 16.22 -2.74 -11.19
C ASN A 306 15.47 -1.50 -11.72
N THR A 307 14.27 -1.23 -11.21
CA THR A 307 13.47 -0.05 -11.58
C THR A 307 14.05 1.21 -10.95
N TRP A 308 14.49 1.14 -9.69
CA TRP A 308 15.10 2.26 -8.99
C TRP A 308 16.39 2.77 -9.62
N LYS A 309 17.21 1.88 -10.18
CA LYS A 309 18.50 2.23 -10.81
C LYS A 309 18.37 2.93 -12.16
N LYS A 310 17.18 2.96 -12.74
CA LYS A 310 16.87 3.66 -14.00
C LYS A 310 16.41 5.08 -13.73
#